data_a89a741e9f3322ee404e3ccd39d31255
#
_entry.id   a89a741e9f3322ee404e3ccd39d31255
#
_cell.length_a   1.000
_cell.length_b   1.000
_cell.length_c   1.000
_cell.angle_alpha   90.00
_cell.angle_beta   90.00
_cell.angle_gamma   90.00
#
_symmetry.space_group_name_H-M   'P 1'
#
loop_
_entity.id
_entity.type
_entity.pdbx_description
1 polymer ?
#
loop_
_entity_poly.entity_id
_entity_poly.type
_entity_poly.pdbx_seq_one_letter_code
_entity_poly.pdbx_strand_id
1 'polypeptide(L)'
;GMNRYEDFIQTDASINVGNSGGPLFDMNGDVIGINTAILGQSGSIGIGFAIPSNSAKKVIEQLIEFGETKRGWLGVRIQIVTKEIADVEKLDKPRGALVASVADNSPSNKAGIKAGDIILEFNGVLINEMKELPKIVAQTEVGKTVEVKVWRNGKEISKKIKLGRLETSEDFKIKKPKEKKDTEIDSLKINVRPIEKKDIEERGLTKNTKGLVITKIANDSPINYLEEGNIIIEAQKKIIKTIKDLEIAVSTALK
;
A
#
# COMPACT_ATOMS: atom_id res chain seq x y z
N GLY A 1 -7.77 4.03 3.16
CA GLY A 1 -7.14 4.53 4.36
C GLY A 1 -5.71 4.93 4.05
N MET A 2 -5.30 6.12 4.48
CA MET A 2 -3.92 6.60 4.36
C MET A 2 -2.97 5.60 5.01
N ASN A 3 -1.80 5.41 4.41
CA ASN A 3 -0.84 4.43 4.86
C ASN A 3 -0.34 4.74 6.29
N ARG A 4 -0.10 3.71 7.09
CA ARG A 4 0.35 3.81 8.50
C ARG A 4 1.75 4.41 8.70
N TYR A 5 2.45 4.78 7.61
CA TYR A 5 3.85 5.21 7.60
C TYR A 5 4.04 6.70 7.28
N GLU A 6 2.95 7.46 7.07
CA GLU A 6 3.02 8.78 6.45
C GLU A 6 2.61 9.87 7.43
N ASP A 7 3.55 10.78 7.71
CA ASP A 7 3.29 12.10 8.30
C ASP A 7 3.32 13.10 7.14
N PHE A 8 2.15 13.41 6.58
CA PHE A 8 2.09 14.39 5.52
C PHE A 8 2.11 15.82 6.07
N ILE A 9 2.76 16.71 5.33
CA ILE A 9 2.54 18.14 5.44
C ILE A 9 1.21 18.42 4.72
N GLN A 10 0.22 18.93 5.44
CA GLN A 10 -0.99 19.46 4.84
C GLN A 10 -0.74 20.90 4.39
N THR A 11 -1.20 21.24 3.19
CA THR A 11 -1.07 22.58 2.60
C THR A 11 -2.35 23.00 1.89
N ASP A 12 -2.62 24.27 1.85
CA ASP A 12 -3.67 24.89 1.05
C ASP A 12 -3.17 25.33 -0.35
N ALA A 13 -1.87 25.19 -0.60
CA ALA A 13 -1.33 25.37 -1.94
C ALA A 13 -2.04 24.44 -2.93
N SER A 14 -2.34 24.97 -4.12
CA SER A 14 -3.11 24.25 -5.14
C SER A 14 -2.34 23.05 -5.69
N ILE A 15 -2.58 21.87 -5.10
CA ILE A 15 -2.06 20.60 -5.61
C ILE A 15 -3.07 20.04 -6.62
N ASN A 16 -2.63 19.82 -7.86
CA ASN A 16 -3.45 19.29 -8.94
C ASN A 16 -2.68 18.22 -9.73
N VAL A 17 -3.37 17.57 -10.67
CA VAL A 17 -2.73 16.67 -11.64
C VAL A 17 -1.66 17.45 -12.40
N GLY A 18 -0.42 16.93 -12.41
CA GLY A 18 0.73 17.53 -13.07
C GLY A 18 1.80 18.07 -12.10
N ASN A 19 1.45 18.46 -10.87
CA ASN A 19 2.46 18.88 -9.89
C ASN A 19 2.80 17.81 -8.83
N SER A 20 2.20 16.62 -8.91
CA SER A 20 2.57 15.48 -8.09
C SER A 20 4.01 15.03 -8.37
N GLY A 21 4.80 14.77 -7.32
CA GLY A 21 6.24 14.49 -7.42
C GLY A 21 7.10 15.74 -7.48
N GLY A 22 6.53 16.93 -7.71
CA GLY A 22 7.24 18.20 -7.63
C GLY A 22 7.50 18.64 -6.18
N PRO A 23 8.41 19.61 -5.98
CA PRO A 23 8.75 20.11 -4.65
C PRO A 23 7.66 21.02 -4.06
N LEU A 24 7.50 20.96 -2.75
CA LEU A 24 6.82 21.97 -1.93
C LEU A 24 7.90 22.84 -1.29
N PHE A 25 7.85 24.14 -1.57
CA PHE A 25 8.79 25.11 -1.03
C PHE A 25 8.19 25.87 0.16
N ASP A 26 9.04 26.30 1.09
CA ASP A 26 8.70 27.29 2.08
C ASP A 26 8.94 28.72 1.54
N MET A 27 8.68 29.73 2.38
CA MET A 27 8.89 31.15 2.02
C MET A 27 10.36 31.56 1.87
N ASN A 28 11.30 30.72 2.31
CA ASN A 28 12.74 30.94 2.14
C ASN A 28 13.27 30.30 0.84
N GLY A 29 12.44 29.52 0.14
CA GLY A 29 12.83 28.78 -1.05
C GLY A 29 13.39 27.39 -0.74
N ASP A 30 13.28 26.90 0.48
CA ASP A 30 13.72 25.58 0.87
C ASP A 30 12.67 24.51 0.52
N VAL A 31 13.13 23.34 0.05
CA VAL A 31 12.24 22.20 -0.25
C VAL A 31 11.85 21.51 1.05
N ILE A 32 10.64 21.74 1.51
CA ILE A 32 10.11 21.16 2.75
C ILE A 32 9.33 19.86 2.52
N GLY A 33 8.93 19.56 1.27
CA GLY A 33 8.18 18.35 0.95
C GLY A 33 8.12 18.02 -0.53
N ILE A 34 7.54 16.85 -0.82
CA ILE A 34 7.25 16.38 -2.18
C ILE A 34 5.73 16.22 -2.31
N ASN A 35 5.12 16.93 -3.27
CA ASN A 35 3.69 16.89 -3.53
C ASN A 35 3.24 15.48 -3.90
N THR A 36 2.18 14.96 -3.28
CA THR A 36 1.80 13.57 -3.49
C THR A 36 0.30 13.31 -3.64
N ALA A 37 -0.55 13.96 -2.86
CA ALA A 37 -1.97 13.63 -2.82
C ALA A 37 -2.86 14.85 -2.61
N ILE A 38 -4.12 14.74 -3.04
CA ILE A 38 -5.19 15.69 -2.80
C ILE A 38 -6.41 14.96 -2.21
N LEU A 39 -7.24 15.70 -1.47
CA LEU A 39 -8.59 15.27 -1.14
C LEU A 39 -9.54 15.83 -2.22
N GLY A 40 -10.16 14.93 -3.00
CA GLY A 40 -11.12 15.29 -4.05
C GLY A 40 -10.90 14.51 -5.35
N GLN A 41 -12.00 14.18 -6.04
CA GLN A 41 -11.94 13.44 -7.31
C GLN A 41 -11.72 14.36 -8.53
N SER A 42 -11.95 15.66 -8.40
CA SER A 42 -11.98 16.62 -9.52
C SER A 42 -11.01 17.80 -9.39
N GLY A 43 -9.96 17.67 -8.58
CA GLY A 43 -8.96 18.72 -8.39
C GLY A 43 -8.82 19.20 -6.94
N SER A 44 -7.97 20.20 -6.72
CA SER A 44 -7.72 20.75 -5.39
C SER A 44 -8.96 21.46 -4.84
N ILE A 45 -9.35 21.08 -3.64
CA ILE A 45 -10.36 21.77 -2.82
C ILE A 45 -9.72 22.62 -1.71
N GLY A 46 -8.45 23.01 -1.87
CA GLY A 46 -7.68 23.73 -0.85
C GLY A 46 -7.08 22.81 0.22
N ILE A 47 -7.03 21.50 -0.01
CA ILE A 47 -6.39 20.53 0.89
C ILE A 47 -5.48 19.63 0.05
N GLY A 48 -4.18 19.90 0.14
CA GLY A 48 -3.12 19.13 -0.47
C GLY A 48 -2.22 18.48 0.58
N PHE A 49 -1.48 17.46 0.18
CA PHE A 49 -0.55 16.73 1.03
C PHE A 49 0.80 16.56 0.35
N ALA A 50 1.87 16.78 1.11
CA ALA A 50 3.24 16.55 0.68
C ALA A 50 3.97 15.62 1.65
N ILE A 51 4.83 14.76 1.14
CA ILE A 51 5.74 13.94 1.94
C ILE A 51 6.84 14.87 2.47
N PRO A 52 7.09 14.93 3.79
CA PRO A 52 8.16 15.77 4.35
C PRO A 52 9.52 15.42 3.73
N SER A 53 10.32 16.44 3.39
CA SER A 53 11.65 16.27 2.80
C SER A 53 12.58 15.39 3.65
N ASN A 54 12.51 15.50 4.97
CA ASN A 54 13.27 14.65 5.89
C ASN A 54 12.92 13.15 5.78
N SER A 55 11.64 12.84 5.52
CA SER A 55 11.19 11.46 5.29
C SER A 55 11.57 10.97 3.90
N ALA A 56 11.50 11.85 2.90
CA ALA A 56 11.83 11.53 1.51
C ALA A 56 13.32 11.29 1.31
N LYS A 57 14.19 12.04 1.99
CA LYS A 57 15.65 12.01 1.81
C LYS A 57 16.23 10.59 1.85
N LYS A 58 15.93 9.83 2.91
CA LYS A 58 16.42 8.44 3.06
C LYS A 58 15.92 7.51 1.96
N VAL A 59 14.70 7.70 1.51
CA VAL A 59 14.12 6.91 0.40
C VAL A 59 14.82 7.25 -0.91
N ILE A 60 15.05 8.54 -1.17
CA ILE A 60 15.76 9.02 -2.37
C ILE A 60 17.19 8.48 -2.40
N GLU A 61 17.92 8.57 -1.28
CA GLU A 61 19.27 8.01 -1.15
C GLU A 61 19.29 6.51 -1.49
N GLN A 62 18.34 5.73 -0.98
CA GLN A 62 18.22 4.30 -1.30
C GLN A 62 17.91 4.05 -2.79
N LEU A 63 17.05 4.88 -3.38
CA LEU A 63 16.69 4.75 -4.80
C LEU A 63 17.89 5.09 -5.71
N ILE A 64 18.69 6.09 -5.35
CA ILE A 64 19.91 6.44 -6.08
C ILE A 64 20.96 5.31 -5.97
N GLU A 65 21.16 4.79 -4.77
CA GLU A 65 22.20 3.79 -4.51
C GLU A 65 21.82 2.38 -4.98
N PHE A 66 20.57 1.97 -4.79
CA PHE A 66 20.13 0.59 -5.00
C PHE A 66 19.05 0.42 -6.08
N GLY A 67 18.47 1.50 -6.60
CA GLY A 67 17.32 1.43 -7.50
C GLY A 67 16.01 0.98 -6.83
N GLU A 68 16.04 0.69 -5.53
CA GLU A 68 14.89 0.17 -4.77
C GLU A 68 14.92 0.59 -3.31
N THR A 69 13.77 0.52 -2.63
CA THR A 69 13.71 0.77 -1.18
C THR A 69 14.01 -0.50 -0.38
N LYS A 70 14.67 -0.32 0.77
CA LYS A 70 15.03 -1.37 1.71
C LYS A 70 14.53 -0.99 3.10
N ARG A 71 13.29 -1.34 3.42
CA ARG A 71 12.66 -1.03 4.70
C ARG A 71 12.80 -2.16 5.69
N GLY A 72 13.16 -1.83 6.94
CA GLY A 72 13.16 -2.79 8.04
C GLY A 72 11.77 -3.40 8.28
N TRP A 73 11.74 -4.64 8.73
CA TRP A 73 10.51 -5.38 9.01
C TRP A 73 10.66 -6.27 10.23
N LEU A 74 9.64 -6.24 11.11
CA LEU A 74 9.54 -7.08 12.31
C LEU A 74 8.65 -8.31 12.09
N GLY A 75 7.59 -8.18 11.31
CA GLY A 75 6.58 -9.22 11.10
C GLY A 75 5.57 -9.32 12.24
N VAL A 76 5.10 -8.18 12.73
CA VAL A 76 4.04 -8.09 13.74
C VAL A 76 2.87 -7.25 13.23
N ARG A 77 1.65 -7.62 13.63
CA ARG A 77 0.48 -6.75 13.56
C ARG A 77 0.28 -6.12 14.92
N ILE A 78 0.04 -4.82 14.95
CA ILE A 78 -0.02 -4.04 16.18
C ILE A 78 -1.34 -3.29 16.30
N GLN A 79 -1.69 -3.00 17.55
CA GLN A 79 -2.87 -2.24 17.94
C GLN A 79 -2.50 -1.18 18.98
N ILE A 80 -3.38 -0.22 19.17
CA ILE A 80 -3.26 0.83 20.19
C ILE A 80 -3.42 0.19 21.57
N VAL A 81 -2.61 0.61 22.52
CA VAL A 81 -2.78 0.30 23.94
C VAL A 81 -3.79 1.29 24.52
N THR A 82 -5.00 0.83 24.78
CA THR A 82 -6.03 1.64 25.46
C THR A 82 -5.80 1.67 26.97
N LYS A 83 -6.55 2.53 27.67
CA LYS A 83 -6.47 2.59 29.15
C LYS A 83 -6.84 1.25 29.79
N GLU A 84 -7.89 0.62 29.29
CA GLU A 84 -8.37 -0.68 29.77
C GLU A 84 -7.30 -1.77 29.59
N ILE A 85 -6.59 -1.77 28.46
CA ILE A 85 -5.47 -2.69 28.22
C ILE A 85 -4.33 -2.40 29.16
N ALA A 86 -3.97 -1.14 29.36
CA ALA A 86 -2.90 -0.77 30.30
C ALA A 86 -3.23 -1.20 31.74
N ASP A 87 -4.47 -1.02 32.17
CA ASP A 87 -4.94 -1.41 33.50
C ASP A 87 -4.86 -2.95 33.70
N VAL A 88 -5.33 -3.73 32.70
CA VAL A 88 -5.27 -5.20 32.73
C VAL A 88 -3.84 -5.71 32.74
N GLU A 89 -2.98 -5.13 31.93
CA GLU A 89 -1.56 -5.49 31.83
C GLU A 89 -0.70 -4.89 32.97
N LYS A 90 -1.28 -4.11 33.86
CA LYS A 90 -0.60 -3.40 34.98
C LYS A 90 0.52 -2.48 34.47
N LEU A 91 0.29 -1.82 33.36
CA LEU A 91 1.15 -0.76 32.84
C LEU A 91 0.83 0.56 33.57
N ASP A 92 1.84 1.37 33.81
CA ASP A 92 1.70 2.67 34.51
C ASP A 92 0.78 3.66 33.77
N LYS A 93 0.77 3.58 32.43
CA LYS A 93 -0.06 4.40 31.54
C LYS A 93 -0.20 3.76 30.16
N PRO A 94 -1.22 4.13 29.36
CA PRO A 94 -1.33 3.71 27.97
C PRO A 94 -0.13 4.19 27.15
N ARG A 95 0.73 3.26 26.70
CA ARG A 95 1.88 3.53 25.84
C ARG A 95 2.33 2.25 25.13
N GLY A 96 3.13 2.41 24.09
CA GLY A 96 3.66 1.29 23.33
C GLY A 96 2.76 0.83 22.19
N ALA A 97 3.07 -0.33 21.66
CA ALA A 97 2.36 -0.99 20.59
C ALA A 97 2.00 -2.42 20.99
N LEU A 98 0.71 -2.72 21.18
CA LEU A 98 0.23 -4.07 21.50
C LEU A 98 0.36 -4.97 20.26
N VAL A 99 1.03 -6.09 20.42
CA VAL A 99 1.17 -7.12 19.38
C VAL A 99 -0.10 -7.95 19.30
N ALA A 100 -0.89 -7.73 18.25
CA ALA A 100 -2.11 -8.50 18.00
C ALA A 100 -1.81 -9.88 17.37
N SER A 101 -0.79 -9.97 16.53
CA SER A 101 -0.31 -11.23 15.96
C SER A 101 1.13 -11.11 15.48
N VAL A 102 1.79 -12.25 15.36
CA VAL A 102 3.16 -12.40 14.86
C VAL A 102 3.12 -13.29 13.62
N ALA A 103 3.73 -12.83 12.53
CA ALA A 103 3.80 -13.61 11.30
C ALA A 103 4.78 -14.79 11.46
N ASP A 104 4.41 -15.94 10.92
CA ASP A 104 5.27 -17.12 10.95
C ASP A 104 6.61 -16.86 10.26
N ASN A 105 7.68 -17.46 10.78
CA ASN A 105 9.04 -17.30 10.27
C ASN A 105 9.58 -15.86 10.23
N SER A 106 8.84 -14.89 10.78
CA SER A 106 9.27 -13.50 10.87
C SER A 106 10.43 -13.28 11.84
N PRO A 107 11.13 -12.13 11.75
CA PRO A 107 12.11 -11.72 12.75
C PRO A 107 11.59 -11.77 14.19
N SER A 108 10.38 -11.26 14.43
CA SER A 108 9.74 -11.27 15.74
C SER A 108 9.39 -12.66 16.23
N ASN A 109 8.91 -13.55 15.34
CA ASN A 109 8.64 -14.95 15.68
C ASN A 109 9.92 -15.65 16.14
N LYS A 110 11.01 -15.51 15.37
CA LYS A 110 12.32 -16.10 15.70
C LYS A 110 12.90 -15.57 17.02
N ALA A 111 12.62 -14.32 17.38
CA ALA A 111 13.06 -13.72 18.63
C ALA A 111 12.15 -14.05 19.83
N GLY A 112 11.03 -14.76 19.59
CA GLY A 112 10.08 -15.15 20.63
C GLY A 112 9.18 -14.03 21.13
N ILE A 113 8.88 -13.05 20.27
CA ILE A 113 7.77 -12.12 20.46
C ILE A 113 6.46 -12.90 20.29
N LYS A 114 5.46 -12.55 21.08
CA LYS A 114 4.16 -13.24 21.11
C LYS A 114 3.01 -12.24 20.97
N ALA A 115 1.86 -12.73 20.53
CA ALA A 115 0.63 -11.97 20.68
C ALA A 115 0.37 -11.68 22.17
N GLY A 116 -0.10 -10.47 22.47
CA GLY A 116 -0.26 -9.96 23.83
C GLY A 116 0.95 -9.19 24.37
N ASP A 117 2.13 -9.27 23.76
CA ASP A 117 3.25 -8.40 24.13
C ASP A 117 2.93 -6.94 23.81
N ILE A 118 3.39 -6.01 24.66
CA ILE A 118 3.37 -4.58 24.35
C ILE A 118 4.80 -4.11 24.10
N ILE A 119 5.12 -3.69 22.89
CA ILE A 119 6.44 -3.15 22.55
C ILE A 119 6.55 -1.76 23.13
N LEU A 120 7.46 -1.57 24.09
CA LEU A 120 7.68 -0.31 24.81
C LEU A 120 8.87 0.48 24.29
N GLU A 121 9.89 -0.22 23.77
CA GLU A 121 11.11 0.40 23.27
C GLU A 121 11.64 -0.38 22.06
N PHE A 122 12.16 0.31 21.08
CA PHE A 122 12.78 -0.25 19.89
C PHE A 122 14.11 0.45 19.60
N ASN A 123 15.21 -0.29 19.66
CA ASN A 123 16.58 0.19 19.39
C ASN A 123 16.92 1.47 20.19
N GLY A 124 16.58 1.52 21.48
CA GLY A 124 16.83 2.65 22.39
C GLY A 124 15.81 3.77 22.29
N VAL A 125 14.81 3.69 21.40
CA VAL A 125 13.76 4.70 21.26
C VAL A 125 12.48 4.22 21.92
N LEU A 126 11.97 5.00 22.88
CA LEU A 126 10.70 4.74 23.56
C LEU A 126 9.53 4.88 22.56
N ILE A 127 8.58 3.95 22.66
CA ILE A 127 7.35 3.95 21.86
C ILE A 127 6.22 4.47 22.75
N ASN A 128 5.84 5.70 22.57
CA ASN A 128 4.73 6.30 23.31
C ASN A 128 3.39 5.98 22.63
N GLU A 129 3.35 6.03 21.29
CA GLU A 129 2.16 5.73 20.51
C GLU A 129 2.43 4.61 19.49
N MET A 130 1.43 3.77 19.26
CA MET A 130 1.51 2.65 18.32
C MET A 130 2.02 3.04 16.93
N LYS A 131 1.62 4.23 16.43
CA LYS A 131 2.00 4.72 15.08
C LYS A 131 3.50 5.01 14.92
N GLU A 132 4.25 5.18 16.01
CA GLU A 132 5.69 5.46 15.97
C GLU A 132 6.49 4.23 15.57
N LEU A 133 6.10 3.04 16.05
CA LEU A 133 6.85 1.81 15.82
C LEU A 133 7.05 1.48 14.34
N PRO A 134 6.03 1.49 13.46
CA PRO A 134 6.21 1.20 12.05
C PRO A 134 7.20 2.12 11.35
N LYS A 135 7.22 3.41 11.73
CA LYS A 135 8.13 4.42 11.15
C LYS A 135 9.58 4.12 11.51
N ILE A 136 9.84 3.92 12.81
CA ILE A 136 11.19 3.66 13.32
C ILE A 136 11.73 2.35 12.73
N VAL A 137 10.90 1.30 12.68
CA VAL A 137 11.27 0.01 12.10
C VAL A 137 11.61 0.15 10.62
N ALA A 138 10.76 0.83 9.82
CA ALA A 138 10.97 1.01 8.39
C ALA A 138 12.24 1.83 8.07
N GLN A 139 12.61 2.75 8.95
CA GLN A 139 13.81 3.59 8.81
C GLN A 139 15.09 2.93 9.32
N THR A 140 14.97 1.77 9.98
CA THR A 140 16.12 1.03 10.49
C THR A 140 16.63 0.06 9.43
N GLU A 141 17.94 -0.04 9.30
CA GLU A 141 18.64 -0.84 8.30
C GLU A 141 18.22 -2.32 8.34
N VAL A 142 17.99 -2.90 7.17
CA VAL A 142 17.71 -4.32 7.00
C VAL A 142 18.90 -5.16 7.44
N GLY A 143 18.66 -6.23 8.20
CA GLY A 143 19.71 -7.10 8.72
C GLY A 143 20.35 -6.62 10.02
N LYS A 144 20.11 -5.36 10.44
CA LYS A 144 20.56 -4.86 11.74
C LYS A 144 19.89 -5.64 12.88
N THR A 145 20.69 -6.03 13.87
CA THR A 145 20.18 -6.59 15.13
C THR A 145 19.92 -5.45 16.11
N VAL A 146 18.69 -5.34 16.54
CA VAL A 146 18.22 -4.30 17.47
C VAL A 146 17.70 -4.92 18.76
N GLU A 147 17.80 -4.18 19.86
CA GLU A 147 17.13 -4.52 21.11
C GLU A 147 15.69 -3.99 21.09
N VAL A 148 14.76 -4.83 21.53
CA VAL A 148 13.34 -4.48 21.65
C VAL A 148 12.89 -4.85 23.06
N LYS A 149 12.38 -3.89 23.81
CA LYS A 149 11.80 -4.13 25.12
C LYS A 149 10.30 -4.31 24.99
N VAL A 150 9.82 -5.42 25.52
CA VAL A 150 8.40 -5.74 25.55
C VAL A 150 7.92 -5.91 26.96
N TRP A 151 6.69 -5.50 27.21
CA TRP A 151 5.95 -5.80 28.42
C TRP A 151 5.15 -7.07 28.22
N ARG A 152 5.32 -8.03 29.11
CA ARG A 152 4.64 -9.33 29.08
C ARG A 152 4.34 -9.78 30.49
N ASN A 153 3.07 -10.04 30.82
CA ASN A 153 2.65 -10.55 32.13
C ASN A 153 3.19 -9.70 33.30
N GLY A 154 3.10 -8.38 33.21
CA GLY A 154 3.52 -7.47 34.27
C GLY A 154 5.04 -7.27 34.39
N LYS A 155 5.84 -7.69 33.41
CA LYS A 155 7.31 -7.58 33.43
C LYS A 155 7.86 -7.08 32.11
N GLU A 156 8.93 -6.29 32.17
CA GLU A 156 9.70 -5.88 31.00
C GLU A 156 10.69 -6.99 30.62
N ILE A 157 10.75 -7.33 29.35
CA ILE A 157 11.63 -8.35 28.78
C ILE A 157 12.34 -7.76 27.58
N SER A 158 13.67 -7.86 27.53
CA SER A 158 14.47 -7.50 26.37
C SER A 158 14.59 -8.66 25.38
N LYS A 159 14.47 -8.35 24.10
CA LYS A 159 14.63 -9.28 22.97
C LYS A 159 15.57 -8.68 21.94
N LYS A 160 16.49 -9.48 21.39
CA LYS A 160 17.32 -9.10 20.26
C LYS A 160 16.69 -9.61 18.98
N ILE A 161 16.43 -8.70 18.03
CA ILE A 161 15.74 -9.01 16.78
C ILE A 161 16.61 -8.58 15.61
N LYS A 162 16.94 -9.50 14.70
CA LYS A 162 17.57 -9.17 13.42
C LYS A 162 16.50 -8.82 12.42
N LEU A 163 16.45 -7.56 11.96
CA LEU A 163 15.41 -7.07 11.07
C LEU A 163 15.41 -7.77 9.71
N GLY A 164 14.22 -8.09 9.23
CA GLY A 164 13.97 -8.52 7.87
C GLY A 164 13.78 -7.34 6.92
N ARG A 165 13.52 -7.64 5.66
CA ARG A 165 13.18 -6.66 4.62
C ARG A 165 11.67 -6.70 4.35
N LEU A 166 11.01 -5.53 4.44
CA LEU A 166 9.56 -5.43 4.23
C LEU A 166 9.17 -5.85 2.80
N GLU A 167 9.88 -5.37 1.79
CA GLU A 167 9.56 -5.60 0.37
C GLU A 167 9.63 -7.08 -0.05
N THR A 168 10.39 -7.89 0.69
CA THR A 168 10.49 -9.35 0.45
C THR A 168 9.60 -10.17 1.38
N SER A 169 8.94 -9.54 2.34
CA SER A 169 8.05 -10.21 3.29
C SER A 169 6.75 -10.68 2.64
N GLU A 170 6.12 -11.68 3.25
CA GLU A 170 4.81 -12.16 2.81
C GLU A 170 3.72 -11.09 2.98
N ASP A 171 3.81 -10.27 4.02
CA ASP A 171 2.91 -9.14 4.24
C ASP A 171 2.92 -8.12 3.08
N PHE A 172 4.08 -7.93 2.45
CA PHE A 172 4.21 -7.05 1.29
C PHE A 172 3.69 -7.72 0.02
N LYS A 173 3.96 -9.02 -0.17
CA LYS A 173 3.47 -9.79 -1.32
C LYS A 173 1.95 -9.85 -1.37
N ILE A 174 1.28 -9.95 -0.21
CA ILE A 174 -0.18 -9.94 -0.10
C ILE A 174 -0.76 -8.58 -0.50
N LYS A 175 -0.02 -7.48 -0.27
CA LYS A 175 -0.46 -6.11 -0.61
C LYS A 175 -0.21 -5.70 -2.05
N LYS A 176 0.69 -6.37 -2.78
CA LYS A 176 0.71 -6.19 -4.23
C LYS A 176 -0.65 -6.71 -4.74
N PRO A 177 -1.48 -5.89 -5.41
CA PRO A 177 -2.57 -6.45 -6.20
C PRO A 177 -1.92 -7.54 -7.05
N LYS A 178 -2.46 -8.75 -7.04
CA LYS A 178 -2.09 -9.70 -8.09
C LYS A 178 -2.32 -8.94 -9.37
N GLU A 179 -1.26 -8.61 -10.10
CA GLU A 179 -1.39 -8.23 -11.50
C GLU A 179 -2.14 -9.39 -12.13
N LYS A 180 -3.45 -9.23 -12.24
CA LYS A 180 -4.23 -10.13 -13.04
C LYS A 180 -3.71 -9.88 -14.43
N LYS A 181 -3.05 -10.87 -15.01
CA LYS A 181 -2.56 -10.80 -16.37
C LYS A 181 -3.77 -10.49 -17.23
N ASP A 182 -3.80 -9.28 -17.74
CA ASP A 182 -4.72 -8.94 -18.80
C ASP A 182 -4.43 -9.91 -19.94
N THR A 183 -5.46 -10.43 -20.53
CA THR A 183 -5.31 -11.34 -21.66
C THR A 183 -5.34 -10.52 -22.93
N GLU A 184 -4.33 -10.67 -23.73
CA GLU A 184 -4.27 -10.06 -25.06
C GLU A 184 -5.16 -10.85 -26.03
N ILE A 185 -5.96 -10.14 -26.80
CA ILE A 185 -6.77 -10.65 -27.90
C ILE A 185 -6.12 -10.17 -29.19
N ASP A 186 -5.18 -10.97 -29.69
CA ASP A 186 -4.30 -10.62 -30.83
C ASP A 186 -5.07 -10.14 -32.05
N SER A 187 -6.17 -10.79 -32.39
CA SER A 187 -7.00 -10.44 -33.57
C SER A 187 -7.69 -9.10 -33.46
N LEU A 188 -7.90 -8.59 -32.23
CA LEU A 188 -8.44 -7.26 -31.97
C LEU A 188 -7.37 -6.28 -31.49
N LYS A 189 -6.15 -6.74 -31.21
CA LYS A 189 -5.04 -5.95 -30.67
C LYS A 189 -5.44 -5.16 -29.42
N ILE A 190 -6.12 -5.83 -28.48
CA ILE A 190 -6.56 -5.28 -27.22
C ILE A 190 -6.18 -6.19 -26.07
N ASN A 191 -6.02 -5.60 -24.87
CA ASN A 191 -5.95 -6.34 -23.63
C ASN A 191 -7.28 -6.23 -22.88
N VAL A 192 -7.74 -7.34 -22.32
CA VAL A 192 -9.00 -7.39 -21.59
C VAL A 192 -8.85 -8.15 -20.27
N ARG A 193 -9.68 -7.79 -19.28
CA ARG A 193 -9.86 -8.52 -18.03
C ARG A 193 -11.34 -8.69 -17.69
N PRO A 194 -11.71 -9.68 -16.88
CA PRO A 194 -13.08 -9.76 -16.36
C PRO A 194 -13.45 -8.52 -15.52
N ILE A 195 -14.76 -8.16 -15.53
CA ILE A 195 -15.33 -7.13 -14.65
C ILE A 195 -15.09 -7.50 -13.18
N GLU A 196 -14.71 -6.52 -12.37
CA GLU A 196 -14.53 -6.62 -10.94
C GLU A 196 -15.62 -5.85 -10.17
N LYS A 197 -15.73 -6.08 -8.86
CA LYS A 197 -16.69 -5.34 -8.01
C LYS A 197 -16.50 -3.82 -8.09
N LYS A 198 -15.24 -3.39 -8.20
CA LYS A 198 -14.88 -1.97 -8.33
C LYS A 198 -15.47 -1.35 -9.60
N ASP A 199 -15.40 -2.06 -10.73
CA ASP A 199 -15.96 -1.58 -12.01
C ASP A 199 -17.50 -1.43 -11.92
N ILE A 200 -18.15 -2.34 -11.18
CA ILE A 200 -19.61 -2.30 -10.95
C ILE A 200 -19.99 -1.08 -10.11
N GLU A 201 -19.25 -0.81 -9.03
CA GLU A 201 -19.50 0.29 -8.11
C GLU A 201 -19.22 1.65 -8.76
N GLU A 202 -18.06 1.82 -9.43
CA GLU A 202 -17.65 3.07 -10.05
C GLU A 202 -18.51 3.48 -11.25
N ARG A 203 -19.13 2.51 -11.92
CA ARG A 203 -19.91 2.74 -13.15
C ARG A 203 -21.40 2.59 -12.98
N GLY A 204 -21.87 2.34 -11.76
CA GLY A 204 -23.31 2.17 -11.47
C GLY A 204 -23.94 0.98 -12.19
N LEU A 205 -23.17 -0.09 -12.45
CA LEU A 205 -23.66 -1.29 -13.10
C LEU A 205 -24.49 -2.15 -12.13
N THR A 206 -25.35 -3.00 -12.68
CA THR A 206 -26.08 -3.98 -11.85
C THR A 206 -25.11 -5.03 -11.27
N LYS A 207 -25.36 -5.47 -10.02
CA LYS A 207 -24.49 -6.42 -9.29
C LYS A 207 -24.19 -7.73 -10.04
N ASN A 208 -25.03 -8.09 -11.01
CA ASN A 208 -24.91 -9.32 -11.79
C ASN A 208 -24.31 -9.09 -13.19
N THR A 209 -23.89 -7.87 -13.53
CA THR A 209 -23.26 -7.58 -14.83
C THR A 209 -21.99 -8.39 -14.98
N LYS A 210 -21.91 -9.14 -16.08
CA LYS A 210 -20.71 -9.86 -16.51
C LYS A 210 -20.22 -9.28 -17.82
N GLY A 211 -18.92 -9.35 -18.07
CA GLY A 211 -18.30 -8.83 -19.27
C GLY A 211 -16.80 -8.70 -19.10
N LEU A 212 -16.15 -8.09 -20.07
CA LEU A 212 -14.71 -7.86 -20.09
C LEU A 212 -14.44 -6.35 -20.17
N VAL A 213 -13.55 -5.86 -19.32
CA VAL A 213 -13.06 -4.47 -19.37
C VAL A 213 -11.87 -4.43 -20.31
N ILE A 214 -11.87 -3.49 -21.25
CA ILE A 214 -10.71 -3.20 -22.11
C ILE A 214 -9.70 -2.43 -21.26
N THR A 215 -8.49 -2.95 -21.14
CA THR A 215 -7.42 -2.34 -20.34
C THR A 215 -6.36 -1.66 -21.20
N LYS A 216 -6.27 -2.06 -22.46
CA LYS A 216 -5.38 -1.43 -23.45
C LYS A 216 -5.92 -1.64 -24.86
N ILE A 217 -5.73 -0.64 -25.72
CA ILE A 217 -6.04 -0.71 -27.16
C ILE A 217 -4.81 -0.27 -27.93
N ALA A 218 -4.37 -1.08 -28.91
CA ALA A 218 -3.30 -0.67 -29.79
C ALA A 218 -3.81 0.35 -30.83
N ASN A 219 -2.96 1.28 -31.25
CA ASN A 219 -3.32 2.33 -32.20
C ASN A 219 -3.83 1.79 -33.54
N ASP A 220 -3.38 0.60 -33.93
CA ASP A 220 -3.75 -0.13 -35.14
C ASP A 220 -4.80 -1.22 -34.90
N SER A 221 -5.53 -1.14 -33.78
CA SER A 221 -6.66 -2.03 -33.48
C SER A 221 -7.81 -1.84 -34.47
N PRO A 222 -8.44 -2.91 -34.95
CA PRO A 222 -9.64 -2.80 -35.81
C PRO A 222 -10.87 -2.24 -35.06
N ILE A 223 -10.80 -2.15 -33.73
CA ILE A 223 -11.85 -1.57 -32.87
C ILE A 223 -11.36 -0.32 -32.13
N ASN A 224 -10.52 0.49 -32.78
CA ASN A 224 -9.94 1.72 -32.22
C ASN A 224 -10.96 2.84 -31.95
N TYR A 225 -12.23 2.65 -32.30
CA TYR A 225 -13.35 3.50 -31.91
C TYR A 225 -13.84 3.28 -30.48
N LEU A 226 -13.36 2.21 -29.82
CA LEU A 226 -13.56 1.97 -28.39
C LEU A 226 -12.42 2.60 -27.59
N GLU A 227 -12.65 2.80 -26.30
CA GLU A 227 -11.69 3.40 -25.38
C GLU A 227 -11.26 2.43 -24.28
N GLU A 228 -10.07 2.64 -23.74
CA GLU A 228 -9.64 1.94 -22.52
C GLU A 228 -10.64 2.20 -21.41
N GLY A 229 -10.99 1.12 -20.71
CA GLY A 229 -12.05 1.16 -19.72
C GLY A 229 -13.44 0.81 -20.26
N ASN A 230 -13.70 0.78 -21.55
CA ASN A 230 -14.98 0.29 -22.06
C ASN A 230 -15.22 -1.17 -21.67
N ILE A 231 -16.49 -1.55 -21.57
CA ILE A 231 -16.90 -2.90 -21.15
C ILE A 231 -17.55 -3.62 -22.32
N ILE A 232 -17.01 -4.77 -22.68
CA ILE A 232 -17.60 -5.66 -23.69
C ILE A 232 -18.54 -6.62 -22.97
N ILE A 233 -19.84 -6.42 -23.16
CA ILE A 233 -20.90 -7.28 -22.60
C ILE A 233 -21.54 -8.17 -23.65
N GLU A 234 -21.41 -7.76 -24.93
CA GLU A 234 -21.96 -8.48 -26.08
C GLU A 234 -21.03 -8.34 -27.29
N ALA A 235 -20.85 -9.40 -28.05
CA ALA A 235 -20.18 -9.43 -29.35
C ALA A 235 -20.92 -10.43 -30.28
N GLN A 236 -21.16 -10.04 -31.54
CA GLN A 236 -21.88 -10.86 -32.53
C GLN A 236 -23.25 -11.35 -32.00
N LYS A 237 -24.01 -10.50 -31.29
CA LYS A 237 -25.29 -10.82 -30.65
C LYS A 237 -25.21 -11.98 -29.64
N LYS A 238 -24.02 -12.24 -29.09
CA LYS A 238 -23.77 -13.22 -28.03
C LYS A 238 -23.27 -12.51 -26.78
N ILE A 239 -23.82 -12.90 -25.63
CA ILE A 239 -23.40 -12.33 -24.33
C ILE A 239 -21.97 -12.83 -24.04
N ILE A 240 -21.08 -11.90 -23.73
CA ILE A 240 -19.69 -12.14 -23.34
C ILE A 240 -19.61 -12.16 -21.82
N LYS A 241 -19.23 -13.29 -21.25
CA LYS A 241 -19.02 -13.45 -19.79
C LYS A 241 -17.57 -13.75 -19.45
N THR A 242 -16.84 -14.35 -20.40
CA THR A 242 -15.45 -14.81 -20.21
C THR A 242 -14.60 -14.41 -21.42
N ILE A 243 -13.28 -14.42 -21.24
CA ILE A 243 -12.31 -14.21 -22.33
C ILE A 243 -12.56 -15.19 -23.49
N LYS A 244 -12.82 -16.45 -23.15
CA LYS A 244 -13.10 -17.49 -24.14
C LYS A 244 -14.34 -17.20 -24.98
N ASP A 245 -15.37 -16.59 -24.41
CA ASP A 245 -16.57 -16.19 -25.17
C ASP A 245 -16.22 -15.14 -26.22
N LEU A 246 -15.35 -14.18 -25.86
CA LEU A 246 -14.89 -13.16 -26.79
C LEU A 246 -14.03 -13.76 -27.90
N GLU A 247 -13.08 -14.62 -27.59
CA GLU A 247 -12.24 -15.32 -28.58
C GLU A 247 -13.08 -16.11 -29.57
N ILE A 248 -14.10 -16.84 -29.11
CA ILE A 248 -15.03 -17.58 -29.97
C ILE A 248 -15.83 -16.63 -30.86
N ALA A 249 -16.36 -15.52 -30.31
CA ALA A 249 -17.12 -14.56 -31.08
C ALA A 249 -16.27 -13.92 -32.19
N VAL A 250 -15.03 -13.55 -31.88
CA VAL A 250 -14.08 -12.95 -32.84
C VAL A 250 -13.67 -13.96 -33.91
N SER A 251 -13.31 -15.19 -33.51
CA SER A 251 -12.93 -16.25 -34.48
C SER A 251 -14.07 -16.65 -35.43
N THR A 252 -15.32 -16.44 -34.99
CA THR A 252 -16.50 -16.70 -35.83
C THR A 252 -16.75 -15.55 -36.81
N ALA A 253 -16.37 -14.33 -36.46
CA ALA A 253 -16.53 -13.15 -37.31
C ALA A 253 -15.47 -13.05 -38.43
N LEU A 254 -14.32 -13.70 -38.25
CA LEU A 254 -13.18 -13.67 -39.17
C LEU A 254 -13.20 -14.85 -40.20
N LYS A 255 -14.19 -15.72 -40.09
CA LYS A 255 -14.48 -16.79 -41.08
C LYS A 255 -15.54 -16.32 -42.06
#